data_7d8320bcd8710aff13931658c98a729c
#
_entry.id   7d8320bcd8710aff13931658c98a729c
#
_cell.length_a   1.000
_cell.length_b   1.000
_cell.length_c   1.000
_cell.angle_alpha   90.00
_cell.angle_beta   90.00
_cell.angle_gamma   90.00
#
_symmetry.space_group_name_H-M   'P 1'
#
loop_
_entity.id
_entity.type
_entity.pdbx_description
1 polymer ?
#
loop_
_entity_poly.entity_id
_entity_poly.type
_entity_poly.pdbx_seq_one_letter_code
_entity_poly.pdbx_strand_id
1 'polypeptide(L)'
;MNVAGGPDQVIGYITENVIQELREFYPEIVTEEVKSVVEALSRINEKTKARFVIIIDEWDVLIRDEAMNHQVQEQYINFLRDLFKGILPTKYIALAYLTGILPVKKVKTQSALNNFSEFTMLDARILAQYIGFTEDEVKELCVKKNQNYDEVKRWYDGYLLEGYQVYNPKSVIEVMKWKKFQSYWSQTGSYDVVVPLINMNFDGLRNDIITMLSGQAVEVDVSSFQNDTVHFENKDDVLTYLIHLGYLGYDQTYQTAFIPNEELRQEMVRATRRRKWNEMISFQKESEALLNATLEMDTDAVAAGIEKIHMDYASTIQYYDENSLSSVLTIAYLSSMKYYFKPIRELPTGRGFADFVYLPKPEYREDYPALVVEMKWNQKAVTAIEQIKEKRYLESLKQYTGDLLLAGISYNKKTKEYQCKIESNHD
;
A
#
# COMPACT_ATOMS: atom_id res chain seq x y z
N MET A 1 1.12 13.98 -23.64
CA MET A 1 0.06 13.63 -24.60
C MET A 1 -0.67 14.84 -25.18
N ASN A 2 -1.15 15.78 -24.40
CA ASN A 2 -1.88 16.97 -24.91
C ASN A 2 -1.10 17.83 -25.92
N VAL A 3 0.23 17.88 -25.83
CA VAL A 3 1.10 18.67 -26.72
C VAL A 3 1.32 17.97 -28.07
N ALA A 4 1.24 16.64 -28.10
CA ALA A 4 1.42 15.84 -29.32
C ALA A 4 0.17 15.74 -30.20
N GLY A 5 -1.00 16.17 -29.72
CA GLY A 5 -2.27 16.09 -30.46
C GLY A 5 -3.05 14.79 -30.29
N GLY A 6 -2.46 13.76 -29.68
CA GLY A 6 -3.09 12.47 -29.39
C GLY A 6 -2.08 11.35 -29.17
N PRO A 7 -2.52 10.20 -28.59
CA PRO A 7 -1.63 9.08 -28.24
C PRO A 7 -0.90 8.48 -29.45
N ASP A 8 -1.55 8.41 -30.60
CA ASP A 8 -1.03 7.90 -31.87
C ASP A 8 0.06 8.80 -32.49
N GLN A 9 0.13 10.06 -32.08
CA GLN A 9 1.09 11.05 -32.57
C GLN A 9 2.31 11.22 -31.64
N VAL A 10 2.28 10.65 -30.44
CA VAL A 10 3.32 10.84 -29.40
C VAL A 10 4.71 10.43 -29.92
N ILE A 11 4.82 9.28 -30.59
CA ILE A 11 6.10 8.77 -31.09
C ILE A 11 6.65 9.70 -32.17
N GLY A 12 5.80 10.15 -33.12
CA GLY A 12 6.15 11.12 -34.14
C GLY A 12 6.64 12.43 -33.53
N TYR A 13 5.89 12.96 -32.58
CA TYR A 13 6.23 14.18 -31.86
C TYR A 13 7.59 14.08 -31.13
N ILE A 14 7.84 13.00 -30.40
CA ILE A 14 9.14 12.78 -29.73
C ILE A 14 10.25 12.70 -30.76
N THR A 15 10.04 11.93 -31.82
CA THR A 15 11.05 11.74 -32.89
C THR A 15 11.42 13.05 -33.54
N GLU A 16 10.43 13.84 -33.95
CA GLU A 16 10.64 15.12 -34.62
C GLU A 16 11.37 16.12 -33.74
N ASN A 17 10.94 16.30 -32.49
CA ASN A 17 11.58 17.24 -31.57
C ASN A 17 13.01 16.84 -31.22
N VAL A 18 13.27 15.58 -30.92
CA VAL A 18 14.62 15.08 -30.60
C VAL A 18 15.54 15.25 -31.81
N ILE A 19 15.09 14.92 -33.02
CA ILE A 19 15.90 15.11 -34.24
C ILE A 19 16.16 16.59 -34.52
N GLN A 20 15.16 17.46 -34.33
CA GLN A 20 15.32 18.89 -34.49
C GLN A 20 16.38 19.43 -33.52
N GLU A 21 16.29 19.09 -32.24
CA GLU A 21 17.27 19.53 -31.25
C GLU A 21 18.68 19.02 -31.58
N LEU A 22 18.81 17.72 -31.91
CA LEU A 22 20.10 17.16 -32.33
C LEU A 22 20.66 17.84 -33.58
N ARG A 23 19.83 18.28 -34.53
CA ARG A 23 20.23 19.00 -35.71
C ARG A 23 20.75 20.40 -35.39
N GLU A 24 20.18 21.09 -34.42
CA GLU A 24 20.66 22.39 -33.97
C GLU A 24 22.08 22.30 -33.40
N PHE A 25 22.38 21.23 -32.65
CA PHE A 25 23.71 21.00 -32.08
C PHE A 25 24.72 20.37 -33.05
N TYR A 26 24.25 19.58 -34.04
CA TYR A 26 25.07 18.82 -34.99
C TYR A 26 24.58 18.99 -36.43
N PRO A 27 24.52 20.25 -36.98
CA PRO A 27 23.87 20.52 -38.28
C PRO A 27 24.55 19.81 -39.45
N GLU A 28 25.88 19.59 -39.39
CA GLU A 28 26.62 18.88 -40.44
C GLU A 28 26.46 17.35 -40.42
N ILE A 29 25.93 16.79 -39.32
CA ILE A 29 25.78 15.35 -39.11
C ILE A 29 24.31 14.92 -39.23
N VAL A 30 23.40 15.67 -38.61
CA VAL A 30 21.97 15.40 -38.57
C VAL A 30 21.28 16.29 -39.63
N THR A 31 21.39 15.86 -40.88
CA THR A 31 20.78 16.57 -42.02
C THR A 31 19.25 16.32 -42.06
N GLU A 32 18.57 17.01 -43.02
CA GLU A 32 17.10 16.82 -43.18
C GLU A 32 16.68 15.42 -43.65
N GLU A 33 17.63 14.63 -44.16
CA GLU A 33 17.38 13.25 -44.57
C GLU A 33 17.24 12.30 -43.39
N VAL A 34 17.76 12.67 -42.19
CA VAL A 34 17.70 11.86 -40.99
C VAL A 34 16.27 11.93 -40.42
N LYS A 35 15.61 10.77 -40.35
CA LYS A 35 14.21 10.64 -39.89
C LYS A 35 14.04 9.75 -38.68
N SER A 36 15.12 9.19 -38.13
CA SER A 36 15.09 8.28 -36.96
C SER A 36 16.04 8.78 -35.89
N VAL A 37 15.58 8.74 -34.62
CA VAL A 37 16.43 9.05 -33.45
C VAL A 37 17.63 8.11 -33.39
N VAL A 38 17.45 6.84 -33.66
CA VAL A 38 18.52 5.83 -33.67
C VAL A 38 19.60 6.19 -34.73
N GLU A 39 19.17 6.61 -35.92
CA GLU A 39 20.07 7.02 -36.95
C GLU A 39 20.84 8.29 -36.57
N ALA A 40 20.16 9.30 -36.03
CA ALA A 40 20.79 10.54 -35.58
C ALA A 40 21.87 10.27 -34.53
N LEU A 41 21.54 9.51 -33.47
CA LEU A 41 22.46 9.15 -32.40
C LEU A 41 23.65 8.33 -32.92
N SER A 42 23.42 7.40 -33.86
CA SER A 42 24.46 6.57 -34.45
C SER A 42 25.44 7.42 -35.30
N ARG A 43 24.93 8.31 -36.15
CA ARG A 43 25.76 9.19 -36.98
C ARG A 43 26.62 10.14 -36.14
N ILE A 44 26.03 10.71 -35.06
CA ILE A 44 26.78 11.57 -34.13
C ILE A 44 27.88 10.76 -33.44
N ASN A 45 27.57 9.56 -32.94
CA ASN A 45 28.57 8.72 -32.32
C ASN A 45 29.70 8.29 -33.27
N GLU A 46 29.39 7.97 -34.52
CA GLU A 46 30.41 7.61 -35.53
C GLU A 46 31.39 8.74 -35.75
N LYS A 47 30.90 9.96 -35.87
CA LYS A 47 31.69 11.17 -36.16
C LYS A 47 32.46 11.70 -34.94
N THR A 48 31.79 11.78 -33.81
CA THR A 48 32.27 12.48 -32.59
C THR A 48 32.79 11.57 -31.51
N LYS A 49 32.44 10.28 -31.56
CA LYS A 49 32.60 9.31 -30.46
C LYS A 49 31.78 9.64 -29.19
N ALA A 50 30.88 10.63 -29.28
CA ALA A 50 29.99 10.97 -28.18
C ALA A 50 29.05 9.81 -27.85
N ARG A 51 28.79 9.62 -26.57
CA ARG A 51 27.80 8.68 -26.07
C ARG A 51 26.75 9.44 -25.28
N PHE A 52 25.52 8.92 -25.28
CA PHE A 52 24.36 9.61 -24.75
C PHE A 52 23.89 8.95 -23.44
N VAL A 53 23.45 9.78 -22.51
CA VAL A 53 22.61 9.37 -21.39
C VAL A 53 21.16 9.63 -21.79
N ILE A 54 20.36 8.57 -21.86
CA ILE A 54 18.95 8.65 -22.24
C ILE A 54 18.11 8.48 -20.99
N ILE A 55 17.28 9.47 -20.68
CA ILE A 55 16.36 9.44 -19.53
C ILE A 55 14.94 9.54 -20.07
N ILE A 56 14.09 8.56 -19.72
CA ILE A 56 12.67 8.57 -20.04
C ILE A 56 11.91 8.50 -18.71
N ASP A 57 11.22 9.59 -18.39
CA ASP A 57 10.34 9.65 -17.23
C ASP A 57 8.92 9.17 -17.61
N GLU A 58 8.28 8.41 -16.73
CA GLU A 58 6.96 7.80 -16.96
C GLU A 58 6.90 6.99 -18.28
N TRP A 59 7.88 6.09 -18.50
CA TRP A 59 7.97 5.28 -19.72
C TRP A 59 6.69 4.51 -20.01
N ASP A 60 5.93 4.16 -18.99
CA ASP A 60 4.75 3.30 -19.04
C ASP A 60 3.42 4.04 -19.25
N VAL A 61 3.45 5.38 -19.41
CA VAL A 61 2.23 6.19 -19.53
C VAL A 61 1.33 5.74 -20.69
N LEU A 62 1.90 5.42 -21.86
CA LEU A 62 1.14 4.93 -23.02
C LEU A 62 0.63 3.49 -22.80
N ILE A 63 1.26 2.73 -21.92
CA ILE A 63 0.81 1.37 -21.57
C ILE A 63 -0.38 1.45 -20.62
N ARG A 64 -0.34 2.35 -19.63
CA ARG A 64 -1.40 2.52 -18.62
C ARG A 64 -2.62 3.26 -19.15
N ASP A 65 -2.40 4.41 -19.80
CA ASP A 65 -3.49 5.31 -20.19
C ASP A 65 -4.20 4.84 -21.46
N GLU A 66 -3.47 4.15 -22.36
CA GLU A 66 -4.00 3.61 -23.60
C GLU A 66 -4.19 2.08 -23.53
N ALA A 67 -4.59 1.57 -22.38
CA ALA A 67 -4.71 0.14 -22.13
C ALA A 67 -5.57 -0.63 -23.17
N MET A 68 -6.58 0.02 -23.74
CA MET A 68 -7.45 -0.55 -24.77
C MET A 68 -6.92 -0.35 -26.21
N ASN A 69 -5.87 0.44 -26.42
CA ASN A 69 -5.31 0.74 -27.74
C ASN A 69 -4.03 -0.05 -28.00
N HIS A 70 -4.19 -1.34 -28.30
CA HIS A 70 -3.07 -2.26 -28.53
C HIS A 70 -2.13 -1.81 -29.67
N GLN A 71 -2.63 -1.11 -30.67
CA GLN A 71 -1.82 -0.65 -31.79
C GLN A 71 -0.82 0.43 -31.34
N VAL A 72 -1.28 1.40 -30.56
CA VAL A 72 -0.40 2.46 -30.00
C VAL A 72 0.63 1.85 -29.04
N GLN A 73 0.22 0.93 -28.19
CA GLN A 73 1.12 0.22 -27.28
C GLN A 73 2.21 -0.53 -28.05
N GLU A 74 1.82 -1.29 -29.10
CA GLU A 74 2.78 -2.05 -29.90
C GLU A 74 3.78 -1.14 -30.63
N GLN A 75 3.30 -0.05 -31.22
CA GLN A 75 4.16 0.93 -31.86
C GLN A 75 5.16 1.53 -30.88
N TYR A 76 4.70 1.87 -29.67
CA TYR A 76 5.55 2.45 -28.65
C TYR A 76 6.61 1.45 -28.13
N ILE A 77 6.23 0.22 -27.89
CA ILE A 77 7.17 -0.84 -27.49
C ILE A 77 8.20 -1.11 -28.60
N ASN A 78 7.79 -1.05 -29.87
CA ASN A 78 8.72 -1.19 -30.99
C ASN A 78 9.70 -0.01 -31.05
N PHE A 79 9.22 1.22 -30.85
CA PHE A 79 10.07 2.41 -30.77
C PHE A 79 11.12 2.27 -29.65
N LEU A 80 10.73 1.87 -28.44
CA LEU A 80 11.66 1.63 -27.33
C LEU A 80 12.63 0.50 -27.63
N ARG A 81 12.16 -0.57 -28.26
CA ARG A 81 13.01 -1.68 -28.67
C ARG A 81 14.09 -1.24 -29.66
N ASP A 82 13.73 -0.47 -30.67
CA ASP A 82 14.67 0.02 -31.68
C ASP A 82 15.69 0.98 -31.06
N LEU A 83 15.29 1.80 -30.10
CA LEU A 83 16.15 2.74 -29.41
C LEU A 83 17.17 2.04 -28.48
N PHE A 84 16.79 0.94 -27.82
CA PHE A 84 17.59 0.35 -26.75
C PHE A 84 18.15 -1.04 -27.06
N LYS A 85 17.67 -1.76 -28.08
CA LYS A 85 18.07 -3.14 -28.35
C LYS A 85 18.83 -3.30 -29.65
N GLY A 86 19.81 -4.17 -29.64
CA GLY A 86 20.66 -4.48 -30.81
C GLY A 86 22.09 -3.97 -30.64
N ILE A 87 22.87 -4.03 -31.73
CA ILE A 87 24.29 -3.67 -31.72
C ILE A 87 24.51 -2.14 -31.72
N LEU A 88 23.68 -1.40 -32.42
CA LEU A 88 23.86 0.06 -32.57
C LEU A 88 23.74 0.78 -31.21
N PRO A 89 22.71 0.52 -30.36
CA PRO A 89 22.59 1.14 -29.05
C PRO A 89 23.81 0.97 -28.15
N THR A 90 24.49 -0.16 -28.22
CA THR A 90 25.68 -0.40 -27.41
C THR A 90 26.84 0.57 -27.72
N LYS A 91 26.83 1.17 -28.89
CA LYS A 91 27.87 2.13 -29.32
C LYS A 91 27.58 3.54 -28.82
N TYR A 92 26.32 3.99 -28.97
CA TYR A 92 25.97 5.39 -28.66
C TYR A 92 25.37 5.60 -27.28
N ILE A 93 24.90 4.55 -26.56
CA ILE A 93 24.37 4.70 -25.21
C ILE A 93 25.47 4.56 -24.17
N ALA A 94 25.62 5.55 -23.30
CA ALA A 94 26.42 5.47 -22.08
C ALA A 94 25.60 4.93 -20.91
N LEU A 95 24.36 5.41 -20.77
CA LEU A 95 23.39 5.01 -19.76
C LEU A 95 21.97 5.21 -20.31
N ALA A 96 21.07 4.28 -20.01
CA ALA A 96 19.65 4.48 -20.20
C ALA A 96 18.95 4.32 -18.84
N TYR A 97 18.11 5.30 -18.47
CA TYR A 97 17.38 5.32 -17.21
C TYR A 97 15.90 5.61 -17.49
N LEU A 98 15.06 4.63 -17.18
CA LEU A 98 13.62 4.69 -17.37
C LEU A 98 12.93 4.68 -16.00
N THR A 99 12.05 5.64 -15.76
CA THR A 99 11.17 5.65 -14.58
C THR A 99 9.74 5.36 -15.01
N GLY A 100 8.98 4.73 -14.13
CA GLY A 100 7.59 4.40 -14.35
C GLY A 100 7.02 3.59 -13.17
N ILE A 101 5.75 3.28 -13.24
CA ILE A 101 5.05 2.49 -12.23
C ILE A 101 5.17 0.99 -12.55
N LEU A 102 5.02 0.64 -13.84
CA LEU A 102 4.98 -0.75 -14.28
C LEU A 102 6.38 -1.32 -14.56
N PRO A 103 6.63 -2.60 -14.18
CA PRO A 103 7.87 -3.27 -14.55
C PRO A 103 8.00 -3.46 -16.06
N VAL A 104 9.17 -3.13 -16.62
CA VAL A 104 9.41 -3.17 -18.08
C VAL A 104 9.40 -4.60 -18.65
N LYS A 105 9.89 -5.58 -17.88
CA LYS A 105 10.10 -6.96 -18.38
C LYS A 105 8.83 -7.76 -18.58
N LYS A 106 7.71 -7.33 -18.01
CA LYS A 106 6.45 -8.07 -18.02
C LYS A 106 5.45 -7.58 -19.09
N VAL A 107 5.88 -6.77 -20.04
CA VAL A 107 5.03 -6.37 -21.17
C VAL A 107 4.94 -7.48 -22.21
N LYS A 108 3.76 -7.77 -22.73
CA LYS A 108 3.33 -8.88 -23.61
C LYS A 108 4.33 -9.45 -24.63
N THR A 109 5.26 -8.67 -25.13
CA THR A 109 6.25 -9.14 -26.08
C THR A 109 7.51 -9.61 -25.37
N GLN A 110 7.62 -10.88 -25.23
CA GLN A 110 8.60 -11.67 -24.45
C GLN A 110 10.09 -11.29 -24.57
N SER A 111 10.51 -10.21 -25.04
CA SER A 111 11.94 -9.85 -25.07
C SER A 111 12.22 -8.42 -25.51
N ALA A 112 11.23 -7.55 -25.58
CA ALA A 112 11.45 -6.23 -26.17
C ALA A 112 12.52 -5.43 -25.41
N LEU A 113 12.49 -5.44 -24.07
CA LEU A 113 13.33 -4.62 -23.20
C LEU A 113 14.02 -5.42 -22.07
N ASN A 114 14.41 -6.65 -22.33
CA ASN A 114 15.04 -7.54 -21.35
C ASN A 114 16.52 -7.22 -21.02
N ASN A 115 17.08 -6.20 -21.61
CA ASN A 115 18.44 -5.74 -21.39
C ASN A 115 18.59 -4.71 -20.28
N PHE A 116 17.47 -4.30 -19.63
CA PHE A 116 17.50 -3.42 -18.48
C PHE A 116 17.67 -4.20 -17.16
N SER A 117 18.35 -3.59 -16.21
CA SER A 117 18.24 -3.97 -14.79
C SER A 117 16.99 -3.29 -14.23
N GLU A 118 16.11 -4.07 -13.62
CA GLU A 118 14.83 -3.60 -13.15
C GLU A 118 14.82 -3.49 -11.63
N PHE A 119 14.24 -2.41 -11.14
CA PHE A 119 14.09 -2.09 -9.72
C PHE A 119 12.62 -1.73 -9.50
N THR A 120 11.95 -2.45 -8.60
CA THR A 120 10.50 -2.32 -8.42
C THR A 120 10.14 -2.28 -6.94
N MET A 121 8.86 -2.04 -6.63
CA MET A 121 8.36 -2.15 -5.26
C MET A 121 8.46 -3.58 -4.69
N LEU A 122 8.62 -4.60 -5.53
CA LEU A 122 8.83 -5.99 -5.13
C LEU A 122 10.31 -6.33 -4.94
N ASP A 123 11.22 -5.66 -5.64
CA ASP A 123 12.67 -5.91 -5.63
C ASP A 123 13.40 -4.60 -5.96
N ALA A 124 13.64 -3.78 -4.94
CA ALA A 124 14.25 -2.45 -5.08
C ALA A 124 15.79 -2.47 -5.08
N ARG A 125 16.40 -3.56 -4.61
CA ARG A 125 17.86 -3.77 -4.57
C ARG A 125 18.62 -2.54 -4.06
N ILE A 126 19.69 -2.18 -4.77
CA ILE A 126 20.58 -1.06 -4.41
C ILE A 126 19.90 0.33 -4.46
N LEU A 127 18.72 0.44 -5.08
CA LEU A 127 17.98 1.72 -5.16
C LEU A 127 17.02 1.94 -4.01
N ALA A 128 16.82 0.96 -3.12
CA ALA A 128 15.84 1.02 -2.03
C ALA A 128 15.90 2.33 -1.23
N GLN A 129 17.09 2.80 -0.86
CA GLN A 129 17.30 4.01 -0.07
C GLN A 129 17.12 5.34 -0.85
N TYR A 130 16.93 5.29 -2.18
CA TYR A 130 16.90 6.49 -3.02
C TYR A 130 15.53 6.79 -3.63
N ILE A 131 14.54 5.91 -3.45
CA ILE A 131 13.22 6.06 -4.07
C ILE A 131 12.20 6.78 -3.19
N GLY A 132 12.56 7.10 -1.95
CA GLY A 132 11.76 7.86 -1.00
C GLY A 132 12.63 8.41 0.11
N PHE A 133 12.03 8.97 1.17
CA PHE A 133 12.77 9.32 2.35
C PHE A 133 13.01 8.08 3.21
N THR A 134 14.24 7.91 3.67
CA THR A 134 14.59 6.89 4.66
C THR A 134 14.11 7.29 6.06
N GLU A 135 14.00 6.32 6.96
CA GLU A 135 13.61 6.57 8.35
C GLU A 135 14.49 7.62 9.03
N ASP A 136 15.81 7.57 8.80
CA ASP A 136 16.75 8.50 9.42
C ASP A 136 16.58 9.92 8.88
N GLU A 137 16.38 10.09 7.58
CA GLU A 137 16.07 11.38 6.98
C GLU A 137 14.76 11.96 7.52
N VAL A 138 13.73 11.12 7.73
CA VAL A 138 12.46 11.57 8.32
C VAL A 138 12.64 11.98 9.77
N LYS A 139 13.43 11.25 10.57
CA LYS A 139 13.77 11.64 11.96
C LYS A 139 14.46 13.01 12.00
N GLU A 140 15.44 13.22 11.13
CA GLU A 140 16.14 14.53 11.04
C GLU A 140 15.17 15.66 10.64
N LEU A 141 14.29 15.40 9.67
CA LEU A 141 13.27 16.37 9.26
C LEU A 141 12.30 16.68 10.38
N CYS A 142 11.86 15.68 11.16
CA CYS A 142 10.99 15.87 12.32
C CYS A 142 11.63 16.79 13.35
N VAL A 143 12.90 16.57 13.70
CA VAL A 143 13.66 17.46 14.61
C VAL A 143 13.74 18.87 14.04
N LYS A 144 14.15 19.02 12.78
CA LYS A 144 14.33 20.32 12.10
C LYS A 144 13.03 21.11 11.97
N LYS A 145 11.90 20.42 11.82
CA LYS A 145 10.57 21.04 11.61
C LYS A 145 9.71 21.05 12.87
N ASN A 146 10.21 20.54 13.99
CA ASN A 146 9.47 20.37 15.25
C ASN A 146 8.14 19.61 15.02
N GLN A 147 8.26 18.40 14.51
CA GLN A 147 7.17 17.44 14.29
C GLN A 147 7.35 16.20 15.17
N ASN A 148 6.24 15.58 15.57
CA ASN A 148 6.26 14.33 16.30
C ASN A 148 6.59 13.18 15.34
N TYR A 149 7.75 12.53 15.56
CA TYR A 149 8.20 11.44 14.69
C TYR A 149 7.26 10.22 14.75
N ASP A 150 6.75 9.86 15.93
CA ASP A 150 5.89 8.70 16.08
C ASP A 150 4.56 8.86 15.32
N GLU A 151 4.03 10.09 15.28
CA GLU A 151 2.85 10.40 14.47
C GLU A 151 3.17 10.37 12.97
N VAL A 152 4.31 10.95 12.55
CA VAL A 152 4.75 10.87 11.14
C VAL A 152 4.92 9.42 10.72
N LYS A 153 5.54 8.60 11.57
CA LYS A 153 5.70 7.16 11.34
C LYS A 153 4.35 6.45 11.16
N ARG A 154 3.41 6.65 12.05
CA ARG A 154 2.08 6.03 11.97
C ARG A 154 1.33 6.39 10.70
N TRP A 155 1.45 7.64 10.26
CA TRP A 155 0.71 8.14 9.11
C TRP A 155 1.34 7.79 7.77
N TYR A 156 2.66 7.72 7.65
CA TYR A 156 3.34 7.74 6.36
C TYR A 156 4.44 6.70 6.16
N ASP A 157 4.76 5.89 7.17
CA ASP A 157 5.70 4.77 7.07
C ASP A 157 5.08 3.55 6.38
N GLY A 158 5.84 2.48 6.22
CA GLY A 158 5.35 1.13 5.97
C GLY A 158 5.80 0.49 4.66
N TYR A 159 6.72 1.09 3.92
CA TYR A 159 7.37 0.41 2.82
C TYR A 159 8.73 -0.10 3.28
N LEU A 160 8.84 -1.43 3.47
CA LEU A 160 10.11 -2.08 3.80
C LEU A 160 10.75 -2.59 2.51
N LEU A 161 11.81 -1.91 2.06
CA LEU A 161 12.53 -2.22 0.83
C LEU A 161 13.98 -2.54 1.16
N GLU A 162 14.41 -3.78 0.96
CA GLU A 162 15.79 -4.25 1.24
C GLU A 162 16.29 -3.87 2.65
N GLY A 163 15.40 -3.92 3.64
CA GLY A 163 15.71 -3.55 5.03
C GLY A 163 15.62 -2.06 5.36
N TYR A 164 15.36 -1.19 4.39
CA TYR A 164 15.11 0.24 4.61
C TYR A 164 13.62 0.50 4.79
N GLN A 165 13.28 1.22 5.85
CA GLN A 165 11.95 1.85 5.96
C GLN A 165 11.94 3.09 5.07
N VAL A 166 11.04 3.08 4.10
CA VAL A 166 10.92 4.12 3.08
C VAL A 166 9.57 4.80 3.16
N TYR A 167 9.58 6.12 3.15
CA TYR A 167 8.41 6.99 3.28
C TYR A 167 8.11 7.69 1.96
N ASN A 168 6.83 7.87 1.67
CA ASN A 168 6.42 8.62 0.48
C ASN A 168 6.88 10.08 0.55
N PRO A 169 7.65 10.56 -0.43
CA PRO A 169 8.19 11.93 -0.41
C PRO A 169 7.12 13.01 -0.36
N LYS A 170 6.01 12.84 -1.10
CA LYS A 170 4.92 13.82 -1.14
C LYS A 170 4.31 14.01 0.23
N SER A 171 3.96 12.93 0.90
CA SER A 171 3.30 12.97 2.21
C SER A 171 4.22 13.54 3.29
N VAL A 172 5.51 13.15 3.28
CA VAL A 172 6.51 13.70 4.22
C VAL A 172 6.69 15.21 4.02
N ILE A 173 6.86 15.67 2.78
CA ILE A 173 7.03 17.10 2.50
C ILE A 173 5.81 17.90 2.95
N GLU A 174 4.61 17.42 2.65
CA GLU A 174 3.37 18.14 2.98
C GLU A 174 3.14 18.20 4.49
N VAL A 175 3.34 17.10 5.24
CA VAL A 175 3.20 17.14 6.71
C VAL A 175 4.26 18.03 7.37
N MET A 176 5.49 18.04 6.84
CA MET A 176 6.54 18.95 7.34
C MET A 176 6.23 20.42 7.09
N LYS A 177 5.51 20.70 5.98
CA LYS A 177 5.11 22.06 5.59
C LYS A 177 3.88 22.55 6.35
N TRP A 178 2.83 21.73 6.40
CA TRP A 178 1.52 22.14 6.90
C TRP A 178 1.26 21.76 8.34
N LYS A 179 2.07 20.88 8.93
CA LYS A 179 1.95 20.38 10.31
C LYS A 179 0.57 19.74 10.59
N LYS A 180 -0.05 19.15 9.56
CA LYS A 180 -1.36 18.54 9.66
C LYS A 180 -1.29 17.08 9.20
N PHE A 181 -1.76 16.18 10.04
CA PHE A 181 -1.84 14.76 9.72
C PHE A 181 -3.14 14.46 8.97
N GLN A 182 -3.03 14.12 7.71
CA GLN A 182 -4.15 13.80 6.82
C GLN A 182 -3.64 13.04 5.60
N SER A 183 -4.55 12.51 4.76
CA SER A 183 -4.14 11.97 3.47
C SER A 183 -3.76 13.09 2.50
N TYR A 184 -2.54 13.02 2.00
CA TYR A 184 -2.04 13.83 0.89
C TYR A 184 -2.02 13.05 -0.42
N TRP A 185 -2.18 11.74 -0.36
CA TRP A 185 -2.23 10.84 -1.50
C TRP A 185 -3.43 11.12 -2.41
N SER A 186 -4.59 11.38 -1.83
CA SER A 186 -5.83 11.67 -2.55
C SER A 186 -5.78 12.91 -3.46
N GLN A 187 -4.78 13.77 -3.28
CA GLN A 187 -4.60 14.99 -4.09
C GLN A 187 -3.89 14.70 -5.41
N THR A 188 -3.39 13.49 -5.64
CA THR A 188 -2.57 13.12 -6.81
C THR A 188 -3.36 12.46 -7.96
N GLY A 189 -4.69 12.35 -7.87
CA GLY A 189 -5.54 11.78 -8.93
C GLY A 189 -5.56 10.24 -9.00
N SER A 190 -4.70 9.57 -8.26
CA SER A 190 -4.57 8.09 -8.28
C SER A 190 -5.76 7.35 -7.66
N TYR A 191 -6.64 8.05 -6.98
CA TYR A 191 -7.81 7.47 -6.31
C TYR A 191 -8.78 6.77 -7.28
N ASP A 192 -9.00 7.35 -8.46
CA ASP A 192 -9.92 6.79 -9.45
C ASP A 192 -9.44 5.46 -10.05
N VAL A 193 -8.16 5.14 -9.91
CA VAL A 193 -7.57 3.87 -10.36
C VAL A 193 -7.88 2.74 -9.38
N VAL A 194 -7.86 3.00 -8.06
CA VAL A 194 -8.04 1.95 -7.04
C VAL A 194 -9.47 1.42 -6.98
N VAL A 195 -10.46 2.31 -7.11
CA VAL A 195 -11.88 1.94 -6.98
C VAL A 195 -12.32 0.85 -7.98
N PRO A 196 -11.97 0.90 -9.27
CA PRO A 196 -12.25 -0.19 -10.19
C PRO A 196 -11.57 -1.51 -9.79
N LEU A 197 -10.31 -1.45 -9.37
CA LEU A 197 -9.49 -2.61 -9.04
C LEU A 197 -10.06 -3.41 -7.87
N ILE A 198 -10.29 -2.75 -6.73
CA ILE A 198 -10.84 -3.44 -5.54
C ILE A 198 -12.29 -3.92 -5.72
N ASN A 199 -12.97 -3.43 -6.75
CA ASN A 199 -14.33 -3.85 -7.08
C ASN A 199 -14.39 -4.94 -8.17
N MET A 200 -13.24 -5.45 -8.62
CA MET A 200 -13.20 -6.62 -9.50
C MET A 200 -13.76 -7.84 -8.76
N ASN A 201 -14.53 -8.64 -9.50
CA ASN A 201 -15.25 -9.77 -8.90
C ASN A 201 -14.41 -11.06 -8.89
N PHE A 202 -13.15 -10.96 -8.39
CA PHE A 202 -12.32 -12.13 -8.18
C PHE A 202 -12.62 -12.77 -6.83
N ASP A 203 -12.66 -14.09 -6.79
CA ASP A 203 -12.87 -14.83 -5.56
C ASP A 203 -11.78 -14.54 -4.53
N GLY A 204 -12.20 -14.23 -3.31
CA GLY A 204 -11.31 -13.87 -2.20
C GLY A 204 -10.78 -12.44 -2.19
N LEU A 205 -10.81 -11.66 -3.28
CA LEU A 205 -10.24 -10.31 -3.32
C LEU A 205 -10.84 -9.38 -2.27
N ARG A 206 -12.16 -9.39 -2.10
CA ARG A 206 -12.85 -8.55 -1.10
C ARG A 206 -12.45 -8.91 0.31
N ASN A 207 -12.34 -10.20 0.60
CA ASN A 207 -11.94 -10.70 1.90
C ASN A 207 -10.50 -10.28 2.22
N ASP A 208 -9.60 -10.36 1.25
CA ASP A 208 -8.22 -9.92 1.41
C ASP A 208 -8.14 -8.42 1.69
N ILE A 209 -8.91 -7.59 0.98
CA ILE A 209 -9.00 -6.15 1.26
C ILE A 209 -9.52 -5.88 2.67
N ILE A 210 -10.57 -6.58 3.11
CA ILE A 210 -11.11 -6.45 4.48
C ILE A 210 -10.06 -6.88 5.50
N THR A 211 -9.39 -8.00 5.28
CA THR A 211 -8.32 -8.51 6.14
C THR A 211 -7.18 -7.49 6.26
N MET A 212 -6.73 -6.91 5.15
CA MET A 212 -5.71 -5.86 5.18
C MET A 212 -6.18 -4.57 5.84
N LEU A 213 -7.44 -4.16 5.64
CA LEU A 213 -8.05 -3.03 6.34
C LEU A 213 -8.08 -3.25 7.85
N SER A 214 -8.26 -4.47 8.30
CA SER A 214 -8.19 -4.85 9.72
C SER A 214 -6.76 -4.83 10.28
N GLY A 215 -5.75 -4.60 9.44
CA GLY A 215 -4.35 -4.50 9.83
C GLY A 215 -3.54 -5.78 9.74
N GLN A 216 -4.12 -6.84 9.15
CA GLN A 216 -3.42 -8.08 8.87
C GLN A 216 -2.77 -8.05 7.49
N ALA A 217 -1.81 -8.93 7.26
CA ALA A 217 -1.26 -9.19 5.93
C ALA A 217 -1.97 -10.39 5.29
N VAL A 218 -1.97 -10.43 3.96
CA VAL A 218 -2.53 -11.54 3.17
C VAL A 218 -1.47 -12.12 2.25
N GLU A 219 -1.48 -13.42 2.04
CA GLU A 219 -0.57 -14.06 1.07
C GLU A 219 -0.91 -13.61 -0.34
N VAL A 220 0.12 -13.36 -1.16
CA VAL A 220 -0.02 -12.97 -2.55
C VAL A 220 1.06 -13.62 -3.42
N ASP A 221 0.64 -14.26 -4.51
CA ASP A 221 1.54 -14.77 -5.53
C ASP A 221 1.81 -13.69 -6.59
N VAL A 222 2.97 -13.03 -6.46
CA VAL A 222 3.41 -11.98 -7.40
C VAL A 222 4.02 -12.52 -8.69
N SER A 223 4.19 -13.84 -8.83
CA SER A 223 4.90 -14.46 -9.95
C SER A 223 4.08 -14.46 -11.24
N SER A 224 2.76 -14.58 -11.13
CA SER A 224 1.82 -14.64 -12.27
C SER A 224 1.59 -13.28 -12.92
N PHE A 225 1.81 -12.19 -12.20
CA PHE A 225 1.51 -10.84 -12.67
C PHE A 225 2.22 -10.50 -13.98
N GLN A 226 1.44 -10.10 -14.96
CA GLN A 226 1.91 -9.53 -16.23
C GLN A 226 1.42 -8.10 -16.35
N ASN A 227 2.20 -7.22 -16.99
CA ASN A 227 1.84 -5.81 -17.22
C ASN A 227 0.74 -5.64 -18.27
N ASP A 228 -0.31 -6.42 -18.14
CA ASP A 228 -1.50 -6.25 -18.93
C ASP A 228 -2.59 -5.64 -18.05
N THR A 229 -2.65 -4.33 -18.01
CA THR A 229 -3.63 -3.57 -17.24
C THR A 229 -5.07 -3.83 -17.69
N VAL A 230 -5.26 -4.56 -18.78
CA VAL A 230 -6.57 -4.91 -19.35
C VAL A 230 -7.06 -6.27 -18.85
N HIS A 231 -6.15 -7.19 -18.54
CA HIS A 231 -6.48 -8.57 -18.20
C HIS A 231 -5.83 -9.01 -16.89
N PHE A 232 -6.52 -8.78 -15.79
CA PHE A 232 -6.22 -9.46 -14.54
C PHE A 232 -6.89 -10.82 -14.57
N GLU A 233 -6.18 -11.89 -14.31
CA GLU A 233 -6.71 -13.26 -14.34
C GLU A 233 -7.25 -13.69 -12.98
N ASN A 234 -6.71 -13.14 -11.91
CA ASN A 234 -7.02 -13.50 -10.53
C ASN A 234 -6.83 -12.33 -9.56
N LYS A 235 -7.13 -12.57 -8.27
CA LYS A 235 -6.97 -11.57 -7.20
C LYS A 235 -5.52 -11.14 -6.98
N ASP A 236 -4.57 -12.07 -7.16
CA ASP A 236 -3.15 -11.81 -6.89
C ASP A 236 -2.55 -10.86 -7.92
N ASP A 237 -3.03 -10.88 -9.16
CA ASP A 237 -2.66 -9.89 -10.17
C ASP A 237 -3.11 -8.47 -9.75
N VAL A 238 -4.33 -8.35 -9.22
CA VAL A 238 -4.86 -7.06 -8.72
C VAL A 238 -4.05 -6.58 -7.52
N LEU A 239 -3.77 -7.45 -6.55
CA LEU A 239 -2.98 -7.11 -5.37
C LEU A 239 -1.56 -6.72 -5.76
N THR A 240 -0.92 -7.46 -6.69
CA THR A 240 0.41 -7.14 -7.21
C THR A 240 0.44 -5.79 -7.91
N TYR A 241 -0.58 -5.48 -8.68
CA TYR A 241 -0.69 -4.16 -9.32
C TYR A 241 -0.84 -3.05 -8.29
N LEU A 242 -1.63 -3.25 -7.24
CA LEU A 242 -1.76 -2.31 -6.12
C LEU A 242 -0.44 -2.11 -5.35
N ILE A 243 0.42 -3.14 -5.27
CA ILE A 243 1.78 -3.02 -4.72
C ILE A 243 2.63 -2.11 -5.62
N HIS A 244 2.64 -2.33 -6.94
CA HIS A 244 3.38 -1.48 -7.87
C HIS A 244 2.90 -0.03 -7.86
N LEU A 245 1.59 0.20 -7.71
CA LEU A 245 1.00 1.52 -7.54
C LEU A 245 1.33 2.18 -6.19
N GLY A 246 1.91 1.43 -5.24
CA GLY A 246 2.22 1.92 -3.90
C GLY A 246 1.03 1.99 -2.93
N TYR A 247 -0.12 1.41 -3.27
CA TYR A 247 -1.26 1.31 -2.35
C TYR A 247 -1.11 0.22 -1.30
N LEU A 248 -0.33 -0.80 -1.61
CA LEU A 248 0.01 -1.89 -0.71
C LEU A 248 1.52 -1.94 -0.49
N GLY A 249 1.92 -2.32 0.72
CA GLY A 249 3.28 -2.78 1.02
C GLY A 249 3.39 -4.28 0.73
N TYR A 250 4.60 -4.75 0.53
CA TYR A 250 4.91 -6.15 0.28
C TYR A 250 6.06 -6.62 1.17
N ASP A 251 5.86 -7.74 1.83
CA ASP A 251 6.91 -8.43 2.57
C ASP A 251 7.41 -9.60 1.71
N GLN A 252 8.63 -9.46 1.19
CA GLN A 252 9.24 -10.46 0.33
C GLN A 252 9.56 -11.78 1.07
N THR A 253 9.84 -11.70 2.38
CA THR A 253 10.20 -12.88 3.19
C THR A 253 8.98 -13.77 3.40
N TYR A 254 7.83 -13.18 3.69
CA TYR A 254 6.59 -13.89 3.96
C TYR A 254 5.66 -13.97 2.75
N GLN A 255 6.01 -13.33 1.63
CA GLN A 255 5.20 -13.23 0.42
C GLN A 255 3.80 -12.69 0.72
N THR A 256 3.71 -11.63 1.52
CA THR A 256 2.46 -11.06 1.96
C THR A 256 2.31 -9.60 1.58
N ALA A 257 1.09 -9.21 1.22
CA ALA A 257 0.69 -7.83 0.99
C ALA A 257 -0.04 -7.27 2.22
N PHE A 258 0.11 -5.98 2.48
CA PHE A 258 -0.54 -5.29 3.58
C PHE A 258 -0.75 -3.80 3.28
N ILE A 259 -1.66 -3.15 3.98
CA ILE A 259 -1.82 -1.69 3.91
C ILE A 259 -0.76 -1.04 4.78
N PRO A 260 0.17 -0.24 4.20
CA PRO A 260 1.39 0.15 4.89
C PRO A 260 1.17 1.15 6.04
N ASN A 261 0.21 2.07 5.90
CA ASN A 261 0.07 3.19 6.85
C ASN A 261 -1.36 3.71 6.96
N GLU A 262 -1.57 4.63 7.89
CA GLU A 262 -2.88 5.24 8.16
C GLU A 262 -3.41 6.06 6.97
N GLU A 263 -2.53 6.73 6.23
CA GLU A 263 -2.91 7.50 5.05
C GLU A 263 -3.61 6.60 4.01
N LEU A 264 -2.95 5.52 3.61
CA LEU A 264 -3.47 4.58 2.60
C LEU A 264 -4.64 3.76 3.14
N ARG A 265 -4.65 3.48 4.44
CA ARG A 265 -5.81 2.84 5.07
C ARG A 265 -7.06 3.69 4.93
N GLN A 266 -6.97 4.99 5.15
CA GLN A 266 -8.11 5.90 4.95
C GLN A 266 -8.55 5.97 3.48
N GLU A 267 -7.60 5.95 2.54
CA GLU A 267 -7.93 5.93 1.11
C GLU A 267 -8.66 4.63 0.73
N MET A 268 -8.19 3.48 1.20
CA MET A 268 -8.88 2.20 0.96
C MET A 268 -10.29 2.19 1.55
N VAL A 269 -10.48 2.69 2.79
CA VAL A 269 -11.82 2.82 3.40
C VAL A 269 -12.73 3.73 2.56
N ARG A 270 -12.22 4.86 2.06
CA ARG A 270 -13.00 5.76 1.18
C ARG A 270 -13.38 5.06 -0.13
N ALA A 271 -12.46 4.30 -0.71
CA ALA A 271 -12.69 3.54 -1.93
C ALA A 271 -13.80 2.50 -1.77
N THR A 272 -13.84 1.79 -0.65
CA THR A 272 -14.90 0.81 -0.35
C THR A 272 -16.27 1.46 -0.14
N ARG A 273 -16.36 2.71 0.35
CA ARG A 273 -17.63 3.41 0.60
C ARG A 273 -18.34 3.89 -0.67
N ARG A 274 -17.66 4.16 -1.76
CA ARG A 274 -18.25 4.80 -2.96
C ARG A 274 -19.07 3.90 -3.86
N ARG A 275 -18.93 2.57 -3.82
CA ARG A 275 -19.74 1.64 -4.63
C ARG A 275 -20.26 0.50 -3.77
N LYS A 276 -21.60 0.36 -3.72
CA LYS A 276 -22.47 -0.76 -3.28
C LYS A 276 -21.77 -2.05 -2.74
N TRP A 277 -20.86 -1.88 -1.81
CA TRP A 277 -20.47 -2.97 -0.95
C TRP A 277 -21.55 -3.07 0.15
N ASN A 278 -22.74 -3.54 -0.24
CA ASN A 278 -23.88 -3.65 0.69
C ASN A 278 -23.52 -4.48 1.92
N GLU A 279 -22.73 -5.52 1.72
CA GLU A 279 -22.16 -6.34 2.80
C GLU A 279 -21.20 -5.51 3.68
N MET A 280 -20.37 -4.66 3.08
CA MET A 280 -19.44 -3.79 3.81
C MET A 280 -20.18 -2.68 4.56
N ILE A 281 -21.29 -2.16 4.03
CA ILE A 281 -22.12 -1.16 4.72
C ILE A 281 -22.84 -1.82 5.90
N SER A 282 -23.36 -3.03 5.74
CA SER A 282 -23.94 -3.81 6.85
C SER A 282 -22.88 -4.09 7.90
N PHE A 283 -21.74 -4.58 7.48
CA PHE A 283 -20.61 -4.88 8.33
C PHE A 283 -20.08 -3.66 9.10
N GLN A 284 -19.94 -2.48 8.44
CA GLN A 284 -19.55 -1.26 9.14
C GLN A 284 -20.54 -0.86 10.22
N LYS A 285 -21.84 -1.03 10.00
CA LYS A 285 -22.86 -0.76 10.99
C LYS A 285 -22.78 -1.73 12.19
N GLU A 286 -22.55 -3.00 11.91
CA GLU A 286 -22.37 -4.03 12.94
C GLU A 286 -21.10 -3.79 13.75
N SER A 287 -20.00 -3.46 13.10
CA SER A 287 -18.75 -3.10 13.76
C SER A 287 -18.87 -1.79 14.55
N GLU A 288 -19.65 -0.79 14.07
CA GLU A 288 -19.91 0.45 14.82
C GLU A 288 -20.79 0.17 16.05
N ALA A 289 -21.80 -0.67 15.90
CA ALA A 289 -22.62 -1.11 17.03
C ALA A 289 -21.79 -1.87 18.10
N LEU A 290 -20.86 -2.72 17.66
CA LEU A 290 -19.94 -3.43 18.54
C LEU A 290 -19.00 -2.48 19.30
N LEU A 291 -18.42 -1.50 18.60
CA LEU A 291 -17.57 -0.48 19.23
C LEU A 291 -18.36 0.31 20.28
N ASN A 292 -19.57 0.77 19.94
CA ASN A 292 -20.42 1.49 20.88
C ASN A 292 -20.77 0.65 22.11
N ALA A 293 -21.17 -0.62 21.91
CA ALA A 293 -21.42 -1.54 23.01
C ALA A 293 -20.18 -1.74 23.92
N THR A 294 -18.97 -1.76 23.32
CA THR A 294 -17.73 -1.85 24.09
C THR A 294 -17.50 -0.59 24.92
N LEU A 295 -17.73 0.60 24.35
CA LEU A 295 -17.60 1.88 25.07
C LEU A 295 -18.64 2.05 26.18
N GLU A 296 -19.84 1.50 25.98
CA GLU A 296 -20.93 1.46 26.97
C GLU A 296 -20.77 0.33 27.99
N MET A 297 -19.74 -0.49 27.86
CA MET A 297 -19.45 -1.69 28.67
C MET A 297 -20.57 -2.73 28.67
N ASP A 298 -21.37 -2.80 27.61
CA ASP A 298 -22.42 -3.82 27.43
C ASP A 298 -21.81 -5.16 26.97
N THR A 299 -21.43 -5.97 27.92
CA THR A 299 -20.72 -7.25 27.71
C THR A 299 -21.52 -8.25 26.88
N ASP A 300 -22.86 -8.27 27.04
CA ASP A 300 -23.74 -9.19 26.34
C ASP A 300 -23.87 -8.78 24.85
N ALA A 301 -24.05 -7.50 24.60
CA ALA A 301 -24.07 -6.94 23.23
C ALA A 301 -22.75 -7.14 22.50
N VAL A 302 -21.62 -6.99 23.20
CA VAL A 302 -20.29 -7.26 22.63
C VAL A 302 -20.13 -8.72 22.26
N ALA A 303 -20.48 -9.65 23.15
CA ALA A 303 -20.39 -11.09 22.88
C ALA A 303 -21.27 -11.49 21.67
N ALA A 304 -22.54 -11.04 21.65
CA ALA A 304 -23.47 -11.30 20.55
C ALA A 304 -23.02 -10.67 19.23
N GLY A 305 -22.47 -9.46 19.27
CA GLY A 305 -21.94 -8.77 18.09
C GLY A 305 -20.75 -9.51 17.46
N ILE A 306 -19.82 -10.01 18.28
CA ILE A 306 -18.68 -10.81 17.80
C ILE A 306 -19.16 -12.13 17.22
N GLU A 307 -20.11 -12.81 17.89
CA GLU A 307 -20.69 -14.07 17.42
C GLU A 307 -21.34 -13.90 16.05
N LYS A 308 -22.13 -12.84 15.85
CA LYS A 308 -22.76 -12.53 14.56
C LYS A 308 -21.73 -12.32 13.47
N ILE A 309 -20.74 -11.47 13.71
CA ILE A 309 -19.65 -11.19 12.74
C ILE A 309 -18.88 -12.48 12.43
N HIS A 310 -18.65 -13.31 13.43
CA HIS A 310 -18.05 -14.62 13.23
C HIS A 310 -18.88 -15.50 12.29
N MET A 311 -20.18 -15.63 12.51
CA MET A 311 -21.05 -16.47 11.68
C MET A 311 -21.11 -15.96 10.22
N ASP A 312 -21.19 -14.66 10.03
CA ASP A 312 -21.33 -14.05 8.70
C ASP A 312 -20.03 -14.12 7.88
N TYR A 313 -18.87 -14.14 8.55
CA TYR A 313 -17.55 -14.12 7.90
C TYR A 313 -16.70 -15.37 8.12
N ALA A 314 -17.15 -16.34 8.90
CA ALA A 314 -16.41 -17.56 9.24
C ALA A 314 -16.19 -18.53 8.06
N SER A 315 -16.91 -18.37 6.96
CA SER A 315 -16.69 -19.21 5.75
C SER A 315 -15.30 -19.07 5.15
N THR A 316 -14.58 -18.01 5.52
CA THR A 316 -13.23 -17.68 5.02
C THR A 316 -12.13 -17.92 6.05
N ILE A 317 -12.46 -18.13 7.33
CA ILE A 317 -11.48 -18.33 8.39
C ILE A 317 -11.59 -19.77 8.90
N GLN A 318 -10.55 -20.57 8.68
CA GLN A 318 -10.48 -21.91 9.28
C GLN A 318 -10.25 -21.80 10.79
N TYR A 319 -11.25 -22.18 11.57
CA TYR A 319 -11.32 -22.04 13.01
C TYR A 319 -10.65 -23.19 13.73
N TYR A 320 -9.39 -23.04 14.11
CA TYR A 320 -8.67 -24.10 14.84
C TYR A 320 -7.95 -23.62 16.09
N ASP A 321 -7.68 -22.33 16.28
CA ASP A 321 -6.82 -21.81 17.34
C ASP A 321 -7.12 -20.34 17.73
N GLU A 322 -6.32 -19.82 18.65
CA GLU A 322 -6.36 -18.44 19.15
C GLU A 322 -6.06 -17.40 18.06
N ASN A 323 -5.27 -17.74 17.04
CA ASN A 323 -4.97 -16.86 15.91
C ASN A 323 -6.21 -16.59 15.05
N SER A 324 -7.07 -17.60 14.89
CA SER A 324 -8.34 -17.46 14.19
C SER A 324 -9.29 -16.50 14.91
N LEU A 325 -9.34 -16.56 16.27
CA LEU A 325 -10.11 -15.64 17.08
C LEU A 325 -9.58 -14.21 16.95
N SER A 326 -8.27 -14.03 16.93
CA SER A 326 -7.61 -12.76 16.70
C SER A 326 -8.07 -12.12 15.38
N SER A 327 -8.17 -12.91 14.31
CA SER A 327 -8.64 -12.44 13.01
C SER A 327 -10.09 -11.94 13.05
N VAL A 328 -10.99 -12.67 13.71
CA VAL A 328 -12.39 -12.23 13.87
C VAL A 328 -12.49 -10.93 14.65
N LEU A 329 -11.77 -10.79 15.76
CA LEU A 329 -11.81 -9.55 16.55
C LEU A 329 -11.25 -8.36 15.79
N THR A 330 -10.20 -8.56 15.01
CA THR A 330 -9.64 -7.48 14.18
C THR A 330 -10.67 -7.00 13.17
N ILE A 331 -11.39 -7.91 12.55
CA ILE A 331 -12.49 -7.60 11.63
C ILE A 331 -13.63 -6.93 12.40
N ALA A 332 -14.06 -7.49 13.53
CA ALA A 332 -15.16 -7.00 14.32
C ALA A 332 -15.02 -5.53 14.76
N TYR A 333 -13.79 -5.10 15.07
CA TYR A 333 -13.50 -3.71 15.43
C TYR A 333 -13.06 -2.81 14.26
N LEU A 334 -13.40 -3.16 13.03
CA LEU A 334 -12.99 -2.36 11.86
C LEU A 334 -13.46 -0.90 11.92
N SER A 335 -14.63 -0.62 12.48
CA SER A 335 -15.17 0.73 12.65
C SER A 335 -14.33 1.61 13.58
N SER A 336 -13.56 0.99 14.50
CA SER A 336 -12.65 1.70 15.40
C SER A 336 -11.65 2.57 14.66
N MET A 337 -11.34 2.22 13.39
CA MET A 337 -10.43 2.98 12.53
C MET A 337 -10.80 4.44 12.35
N LYS A 338 -12.06 4.80 12.50
CA LYS A 338 -12.50 6.20 12.44
C LYS A 338 -11.90 7.02 13.59
N TYR A 339 -11.85 6.43 14.78
CA TYR A 339 -11.51 7.09 16.04
C TYR A 339 -10.15 6.71 16.57
N TYR A 340 -9.67 5.51 16.23
CA TYR A 340 -8.43 4.91 16.71
C TYR A 340 -7.41 4.74 15.58
N PHE A 341 -6.14 4.69 15.96
CA PHE A 341 -5.08 4.21 15.08
C PHE A 341 -5.20 2.71 14.83
N LYS A 342 -4.42 2.19 13.87
CA LYS A 342 -4.25 0.74 13.68
C LYS A 342 -3.91 0.09 15.03
N PRO A 343 -4.60 -1.00 15.42
CA PRO A 343 -4.31 -1.63 16.70
C PRO A 343 -2.87 -2.14 16.75
N ILE A 344 -2.25 -1.91 17.89
CA ILE A 344 -0.95 -2.52 18.20
C ILE A 344 -1.24 -3.94 18.62
N ARG A 345 -0.71 -4.93 17.90
CA ARG A 345 -0.82 -6.34 18.23
C ARG A 345 0.41 -6.77 19.01
N GLU A 346 0.20 -7.71 19.96
CA GLU A 346 1.30 -8.26 20.76
C GLU A 346 2.17 -7.17 21.39
N LEU A 347 1.53 -6.13 21.97
CA LEU A 347 2.28 -5.08 22.65
C LEU A 347 3.13 -5.67 23.77
N PRO A 348 4.48 -5.55 23.74
CA PRO A 348 5.34 -6.05 24.80
C PRO A 348 5.00 -5.37 26.13
N THR A 349 4.67 -6.18 27.11
CA THR A 349 4.36 -5.71 28.45
C THR A 349 5.24 -6.47 29.43
N GLY A 350 6.07 -5.87 30.19
CA GLY A 350 7.12 -6.45 31.07
C GLY A 350 7.10 -7.95 31.44
N ARG A 351 5.96 -8.65 31.33
CA ARG A 351 5.80 -10.10 31.58
C ARG A 351 4.95 -10.84 30.53
N GLY A 352 4.70 -10.26 29.35
CA GLY A 352 3.90 -10.85 28.28
C GLY A 352 3.50 -9.84 27.22
N PHE A 353 2.49 -10.17 26.41
CA PHE A 353 1.99 -9.35 25.33
C PHE A 353 0.49 -9.16 25.50
N ALA A 354 -0.03 -7.94 25.25
CA ALA A 354 -1.46 -7.69 25.07
C ALA A 354 -1.83 -8.05 23.62
N ASP A 355 -2.95 -8.76 23.44
CA ASP A 355 -3.36 -9.20 22.10
C ASP A 355 -3.64 -8.01 21.18
N PHE A 356 -4.40 -7.00 21.68
CA PHE A 356 -4.66 -5.76 20.95
C PHE A 356 -4.68 -4.55 21.86
N VAL A 357 -4.08 -3.45 21.39
CA VAL A 357 -4.20 -2.14 22.02
C VAL A 357 -4.64 -1.13 20.97
N TYR A 358 -5.78 -0.49 21.19
CA TYR A 358 -6.33 0.58 20.37
C TYR A 358 -6.06 1.92 21.06
N LEU A 359 -5.26 2.78 20.43
CA LEU A 359 -5.00 4.13 20.90
C LEU A 359 -5.85 5.12 20.11
N PRO A 360 -6.63 6.01 20.75
CA PRO A 360 -7.42 7.00 20.05
C PRO A 360 -6.53 8.00 19.35
N LYS A 361 -7.00 8.49 18.20
CA LYS A 361 -6.34 9.58 17.46
C LYS A 361 -6.38 10.87 18.29
N PRO A 362 -5.43 11.80 18.11
CA PRO A 362 -5.32 13.00 18.92
C PRO A 362 -6.62 13.81 19.03
N GLU A 363 -7.37 13.91 17.94
CA GLU A 363 -8.64 14.62 17.85
C GLU A 363 -9.81 13.97 18.58
N TYR A 364 -9.65 12.70 19.02
CA TYR A 364 -10.70 11.92 19.70
C TYR A 364 -10.32 11.49 21.12
N ARG A 365 -9.17 11.93 21.64
CA ARG A 365 -8.64 11.49 22.96
C ARG A 365 -9.50 11.87 24.14
N GLU A 366 -10.28 12.94 24.03
CA GLU A 366 -11.17 13.40 25.08
C GLU A 366 -12.50 12.59 25.13
N ASP A 367 -12.91 12.03 23.99
CA ASP A 367 -14.20 11.37 23.86
C ASP A 367 -14.07 9.83 23.83
N TYR A 368 -12.88 9.30 23.56
CA TYR A 368 -12.64 7.88 23.36
C TYR A 368 -11.49 7.38 24.24
N PRO A 369 -11.74 6.38 25.12
CA PRO A 369 -10.68 5.75 25.92
C PRO A 369 -9.76 4.90 25.05
N ALA A 370 -8.55 4.61 25.52
CA ALA A 370 -7.77 3.53 24.92
C ALA A 370 -8.38 2.18 25.30
N LEU A 371 -8.34 1.22 24.35
CA LEU A 371 -8.89 -0.12 24.59
C LEU A 371 -7.74 -1.14 24.64
N VAL A 372 -7.69 -1.94 25.69
CA VAL A 372 -6.82 -3.11 25.80
C VAL A 372 -7.70 -4.35 25.73
N VAL A 373 -7.50 -5.16 24.70
CA VAL A 373 -8.29 -6.37 24.45
C VAL A 373 -7.39 -7.59 24.59
N GLU A 374 -7.80 -8.51 25.43
CA GLU A 374 -7.16 -9.81 25.66
C GLU A 374 -8.12 -10.93 25.31
N MET A 375 -7.63 -11.97 24.64
CA MET A 375 -8.43 -13.10 24.17
C MET A 375 -8.14 -14.35 24.96
N LYS A 376 -9.12 -15.21 25.05
CA LYS A 376 -8.98 -16.55 25.63
C LYS A 376 -9.73 -17.59 24.81
N TRP A 377 -9.06 -18.69 24.56
CA TRP A 377 -9.61 -19.85 23.88
C TRP A 377 -9.93 -20.95 24.90
N ASN A 378 -11.18 -21.39 24.92
CA ASN A 378 -11.67 -22.41 25.89
C ASN A 378 -11.45 -22.07 27.38
N GLN A 379 -11.35 -20.80 27.73
CA GLN A 379 -11.23 -20.28 29.08
C GLN A 379 -12.34 -19.24 29.32
N LYS A 380 -12.43 -18.70 30.53
CA LYS A 380 -13.43 -17.67 30.87
C LYS A 380 -12.93 -16.28 30.51
N ALA A 381 -13.81 -15.37 30.11
CA ALA A 381 -13.48 -13.97 29.82
C ALA A 381 -12.85 -13.23 31.01
N VAL A 382 -13.24 -13.59 32.23
CA VAL A 382 -12.65 -13.05 33.48
C VAL A 382 -11.14 -13.31 33.55
N THR A 383 -10.69 -14.49 33.11
CA THR A 383 -9.26 -14.85 33.10
C THR A 383 -8.45 -13.93 32.16
N ALA A 384 -9.07 -13.41 31.09
CA ALA A 384 -8.43 -12.42 30.23
C ALA A 384 -8.20 -11.09 30.97
N ILE A 385 -9.18 -10.60 31.71
CA ILE A 385 -9.05 -9.38 32.53
C ILE A 385 -8.00 -9.55 33.62
N GLU A 386 -8.02 -10.68 34.32
CA GLU A 386 -7.01 -11.01 35.35
C GLU A 386 -5.59 -10.97 34.72
N GLN A 387 -5.44 -11.55 33.55
CA GLN A 387 -4.17 -11.54 32.83
C GLN A 387 -3.70 -10.11 32.46
N ILE A 388 -4.61 -9.23 32.00
CA ILE A 388 -4.27 -7.83 31.73
C ILE A 388 -3.73 -7.15 33.00
N LYS A 389 -4.38 -7.38 34.13
CA LYS A 389 -4.00 -6.79 35.43
C LYS A 389 -2.68 -7.36 35.97
N GLU A 390 -2.52 -8.70 35.94
CA GLU A 390 -1.33 -9.38 36.46
C GLU A 390 -0.05 -9.10 35.66
N LYS A 391 -0.16 -9.06 34.33
CA LYS A 391 0.98 -8.84 33.42
C LYS A 391 1.41 -7.36 33.33
N ARG A 392 0.76 -6.47 34.08
CA ARG A 392 1.06 -5.04 34.12
C ARG A 392 1.09 -4.39 32.72
N TYR A 393 0.12 -4.72 31.88
CA TYR A 393 -0.03 -4.09 30.55
C TYR A 393 -0.11 -2.58 30.64
N LEU A 394 -0.61 -2.06 31.76
CA LEU A 394 -0.69 -0.65 32.10
C LEU A 394 0.67 0.03 32.23
N GLU A 395 1.75 -0.72 32.53
CA GLU A 395 3.09 -0.13 32.63
C GLU A 395 3.65 0.33 31.28
N SER A 396 3.34 -0.37 30.21
CA SER A 396 3.73 0.03 28.85
C SER A 396 2.91 1.23 28.35
N LEU A 397 1.76 1.51 28.95
CA LEU A 397 0.89 2.64 28.65
C LEU A 397 1.04 3.80 29.66
N LYS A 398 2.06 3.79 30.55
CA LYS A 398 2.27 4.84 31.56
C LYS A 398 2.35 6.28 31.00
N GLN A 399 2.74 6.43 29.75
CA GLN A 399 2.77 7.72 29.07
C GLN A 399 1.41 8.15 28.51
N TYR A 400 0.43 7.23 28.49
CA TYR A 400 -0.93 7.52 28.07
C TYR A 400 -1.73 8.05 29.28
N THR A 401 -2.18 9.28 29.19
CA THR A 401 -2.85 10.00 30.28
C THR A 401 -4.38 10.00 30.17
N GLY A 402 -4.95 9.33 29.18
CA GLY A 402 -6.38 9.24 28.97
C GLY A 402 -7.03 8.04 29.65
N ASP A 403 -8.34 7.96 29.55
CA ASP A 403 -9.13 6.84 30.08
C ASP A 403 -8.81 5.54 29.36
N LEU A 404 -8.97 4.42 30.06
CA LEU A 404 -8.62 3.09 29.60
C LEU A 404 -9.72 2.09 29.90
N LEU A 405 -10.15 1.32 28.89
CA LEU A 405 -11.03 0.18 29.03
C LEU A 405 -10.27 -1.12 28.79
N LEU A 406 -10.52 -2.09 29.66
CA LEU A 406 -9.97 -3.44 29.59
C LEU A 406 -11.09 -4.38 29.14
N ALA A 407 -10.91 -5.05 28.01
CA ALA A 407 -11.90 -6.00 27.47
C ALA A 407 -11.30 -7.41 27.39
N GLY A 408 -11.86 -8.33 28.14
CA GLY A 408 -11.56 -9.75 28.07
C GLY A 408 -12.61 -10.46 27.20
N ILE A 409 -12.19 -11.11 26.14
CA ILE A 409 -13.07 -11.83 25.21
C ILE A 409 -12.66 -13.30 25.19
N SER A 410 -13.62 -14.19 25.30
CA SER A 410 -13.37 -15.63 25.23
C SER A 410 -14.32 -16.33 24.26
N TYR A 411 -13.82 -17.41 23.67
CA TYR A 411 -14.60 -18.32 22.82
C TYR A 411 -14.48 -19.73 23.34
N ASN A 412 -15.62 -20.41 23.49
CA ASN A 412 -15.69 -21.81 23.88
C ASN A 412 -16.02 -22.70 22.67
N LYS A 413 -15.05 -23.52 22.25
CA LYS A 413 -15.18 -24.40 21.07
C LYS A 413 -16.31 -25.45 21.23
N LYS A 414 -16.64 -25.89 22.49
CA LYS A 414 -17.65 -26.91 22.73
C LYS A 414 -19.06 -26.35 22.65
N THR A 415 -19.31 -25.19 23.26
CA THR A 415 -20.63 -24.52 23.25
C THR A 415 -20.79 -23.62 22.04
N LYS A 416 -19.69 -23.23 21.36
CA LYS A 416 -19.62 -22.25 20.28
C LYS A 416 -20.07 -20.84 20.69
N GLU A 417 -19.95 -20.52 21.96
CA GLU A 417 -20.39 -19.23 22.52
C GLU A 417 -19.23 -18.32 22.81
N TYR A 418 -19.48 -17.03 22.62
CA TYR A 418 -18.60 -15.95 23.03
C TYR A 418 -19.00 -15.43 24.42
N GLN A 419 -18.03 -15.01 25.20
CA GLN A 419 -18.21 -14.29 26.47
C GLN A 419 -17.31 -13.05 26.45
N CYS A 420 -17.82 -11.96 27.01
CA CYS A 420 -17.09 -10.73 27.19
C CYS A 420 -17.15 -10.28 28.64
N LYS A 421 -16.08 -9.65 29.11
CA LYS A 421 -15.98 -8.93 30.37
C LYS A 421 -15.26 -7.61 30.11
N ILE A 422 -15.83 -6.49 30.53
CA ILE A 422 -15.25 -5.16 30.37
C ILE A 422 -15.14 -4.50 31.72
N GLU A 423 -14.01 -3.83 31.97
CA GLU A 423 -13.75 -3.09 33.20
C GLU A 423 -13.04 -1.76 32.86
N SER A 424 -13.35 -0.70 33.60
CA SER A 424 -12.61 0.56 33.53
C SER A 424 -11.34 0.48 34.39
N ASN A 425 -10.29 1.18 34.00
CA ASN A 425 -9.06 1.25 34.82
C ASN A 425 -9.25 2.06 36.11
N HIS A 426 -10.39 2.69 36.28
CA HIS A 426 -10.76 3.44 37.50
C HIS A 426 -11.54 2.60 38.51
N ASP A 427 -11.92 1.37 38.16
CA ASP A 427 -12.53 0.37 39.02
C ASP A 427 -11.44 -0.63 39.48
#